data_8e906291caabca099cfff354a8a5eb0e
#
_entry.id   8e906291caabca099cfff354a8a5eb0e
#
_cell.length_a   1.000
_cell.length_b   1.000
_cell.length_c   1.000
_cell.angle_alpha   90.00
_cell.angle_beta   90.00
_cell.angle_gamma   90.00
#
_symmetry.space_group_name_H-M   'P 1'
#
loop_
_entity.id
_entity.type
_entity.pdbx_description
1 polymer ?
#
loop_
_entity_poly.entity_id
_entity_poly.type
_entity_poly.pdbx_seq_one_letter_code
_entity_poly.pdbx_strand_id
1 'polypeptide(L)'
;MKIAIVCYPTFGGSGVVATELGISLAKRGHEIHFVTYKQPVRLDYLTHNIHYHEVIVPEYPLFHYQPYELALSSKLVTVIKKFEIDILHVHYAIPHAYAGFMAQQMLLEEDIHIPMMTTLHGTDITLVGSHNFYKPAVNFSINKSDAVTSVSDSLKSDTLRIFDIKNEIHVIPNFIDMKNLQKDFENCKRHLMANEDERIITHVSNLRQVKRIDHVIEVFHKIQKEVKAKLIIIGDGPERENASKLAHELGVRDSIIFLGKSNEIERILCFSDLFLLPSEKESFGLAALEAMAHGVPVIASNAGGLPEVIVNNESGFLCEIGDVDAMATHGISLLKDDDKLEKFKTNAETQAWKFDIEEVVPMYEKLYLQMKHSTK
;
A
#
# COMPACT_ATOMS: atom_id res chain seq x y z
N MET A 1 -11.38 -16.89 -15.47
CA MET A 1 -11.31 -17.65 -14.20
C MET A 1 -12.22 -16.97 -13.19
N LYS A 2 -12.73 -17.73 -12.22
CA LYS A 2 -13.46 -17.21 -11.06
C LYS A 2 -12.47 -17.12 -9.88
N ILE A 3 -12.27 -15.94 -9.36
CA ILE A 3 -11.24 -15.68 -8.35
C ILE A 3 -11.87 -15.08 -7.10
N ALA A 4 -11.68 -15.73 -5.95
CA ALA A 4 -12.05 -15.15 -4.66
C ALA A 4 -10.89 -14.34 -4.09
N ILE A 5 -11.13 -13.07 -3.75
CA ILE A 5 -10.15 -12.16 -3.16
C ILE A 5 -10.54 -11.84 -1.71
N VAL A 6 -9.60 -12.07 -0.80
CA VAL A 6 -9.73 -11.72 0.62
C VAL A 6 -8.73 -10.64 0.98
N CYS A 7 -9.19 -9.52 1.50
CA CYS A 7 -8.33 -8.40 1.88
C CYS A 7 -8.92 -7.60 3.05
N TYR A 8 -8.15 -6.67 3.60
CA TYR A 8 -8.70 -5.66 4.50
C TYR A 8 -9.40 -4.57 3.67
N PRO A 9 -10.70 -4.31 3.89
CA PRO A 9 -11.47 -3.31 3.16
C PRO A 9 -11.20 -1.89 3.72
N THR A 10 -9.94 -1.47 3.74
CA THR A 10 -9.50 -0.20 4.34
C THR A 10 -8.83 0.70 3.31
N PHE A 11 -8.78 2.01 3.59
CA PHE A 11 -8.04 3.00 2.81
C PHE A 11 -6.50 2.84 2.91
N GLY A 12 -6.00 1.84 3.63
CA GLY A 12 -4.58 1.50 3.64
C GLY A 12 -4.12 0.93 2.29
N GLY A 13 -2.84 1.11 1.95
CA GLY A 13 -2.30 0.75 0.64
C GLY A 13 -2.61 -0.67 0.18
N SER A 14 -2.55 -1.66 1.08
CA SER A 14 -2.88 -3.07 0.75
C SER A 14 -4.34 -3.30 0.36
N GLY A 15 -5.28 -2.59 1.02
CA GLY A 15 -6.71 -2.68 0.68
C GLY A 15 -7.01 -2.06 -0.69
N VAL A 16 -6.39 -0.93 -0.98
CA VAL A 16 -6.50 -0.26 -2.30
C VAL A 16 -5.92 -1.17 -3.39
N VAL A 17 -4.69 -1.67 -3.21
CA VAL A 17 -4.04 -2.56 -4.19
C VAL A 17 -4.88 -3.81 -4.47
N ALA A 18 -5.41 -4.47 -3.43
CA ALA A 18 -6.26 -5.65 -3.60
C ALA A 18 -7.55 -5.35 -4.37
N THR A 19 -8.15 -4.18 -4.13
CA THR A 19 -9.38 -3.77 -4.82
C THR A 19 -9.10 -3.43 -6.28
N GLU A 20 -8.07 -2.64 -6.56
CA GLU A 20 -7.67 -2.27 -7.93
C GLU A 20 -7.23 -3.51 -8.73
N LEU A 21 -6.54 -4.47 -8.09
CA LEU A 21 -6.23 -5.76 -8.71
C LEU A 21 -7.51 -6.48 -9.18
N GLY A 22 -8.49 -6.60 -8.27
CA GLY A 22 -9.75 -7.26 -8.61
C GLY A 22 -10.52 -6.54 -9.71
N ILE A 23 -10.57 -5.20 -9.70
CA ILE A 23 -11.21 -4.40 -10.75
C ILE A 23 -10.50 -4.61 -12.10
N SER A 24 -9.17 -4.59 -12.12
CA SER A 24 -8.39 -4.81 -13.34
C SER A 24 -8.59 -6.22 -13.89
N LEU A 25 -8.57 -7.25 -13.03
CA LEU A 25 -8.84 -8.63 -13.43
C LEU A 25 -10.27 -8.80 -13.99
N ALA A 26 -11.27 -8.13 -13.41
CA ALA A 26 -12.65 -8.15 -13.93
C ALA A 26 -12.74 -7.53 -15.34
N LYS A 27 -12.07 -6.40 -15.58
CA LYS A 27 -11.96 -5.77 -16.90
C LYS A 27 -11.27 -6.68 -17.92
N ARG A 28 -10.39 -7.57 -17.48
CA ARG A 28 -9.69 -8.59 -18.29
C ARG A 28 -10.50 -9.88 -18.50
N GLY A 29 -11.76 -9.91 -18.03
CA GLY A 29 -12.70 -11.02 -18.27
C GLY A 29 -12.68 -12.12 -17.20
N HIS A 30 -12.08 -11.88 -16.04
CA HIS A 30 -12.21 -12.75 -14.87
C HIS A 30 -13.50 -12.41 -14.10
N GLU A 31 -14.07 -13.40 -13.37
CA GLU A 31 -15.14 -13.19 -12.43
C GLU A 31 -14.55 -13.08 -11.02
N ILE A 32 -14.79 -11.97 -10.34
CA ILE A 32 -14.13 -11.62 -9.07
C ILE A 32 -15.13 -11.65 -7.93
N HIS A 33 -14.78 -12.34 -6.85
CA HIS A 33 -15.59 -12.48 -5.64
C HIS A 33 -14.81 -11.94 -4.44
N PHE A 34 -15.11 -10.70 -4.02
CA PHE A 34 -14.54 -10.15 -2.78
C PHE A 34 -15.23 -10.74 -1.57
N VAL A 35 -14.45 -11.32 -0.64
CA VAL A 35 -14.95 -11.91 0.61
C VAL A 35 -14.32 -11.17 1.78
N THR A 36 -15.04 -10.18 2.35
CA THR A 36 -14.53 -9.25 3.36
C THR A 36 -15.62 -8.85 4.35
N TYR A 37 -15.26 -8.30 5.51
CA TYR A 37 -16.22 -7.87 6.55
C TYR A 37 -16.92 -6.53 6.27
N LYS A 38 -16.49 -5.80 5.26
CA LYS A 38 -17.10 -4.58 4.72
C LYS A 38 -16.79 -4.50 3.25
N GLN A 39 -17.58 -3.72 2.52
CA GLN A 39 -17.27 -3.41 1.12
C GLN A 39 -15.85 -2.85 0.99
N PRO A 40 -15.02 -3.40 0.09
CA PRO A 40 -13.70 -2.84 -0.22
C PRO A 40 -13.80 -1.38 -0.66
N VAL A 41 -12.81 -0.59 -0.25
CA VAL A 41 -12.71 0.80 -0.69
C VAL A 41 -12.49 0.87 -2.20
N ARG A 42 -12.99 1.92 -2.84
CA ARG A 42 -12.94 2.12 -4.30
C ARG A 42 -13.68 1.05 -5.13
N LEU A 43 -14.39 0.10 -4.50
CA LEU A 43 -15.15 -0.89 -5.25
C LEU A 43 -16.34 -0.23 -5.92
N ASP A 44 -16.35 -0.25 -7.26
CA ASP A 44 -17.46 0.19 -8.06
C ASP A 44 -18.39 -1.00 -8.40
N TYR A 45 -19.62 -0.94 -7.92
CA TYR A 45 -20.65 -1.96 -8.22
C TYR A 45 -21.10 -1.99 -9.68
N LEU A 46 -20.78 -0.94 -10.44
CA LEU A 46 -21.10 -0.88 -11.86
C LEU A 46 -20.11 -1.66 -12.72
N THR A 47 -19.02 -2.15 -12.13
CA THR A 47 -18.07 -3.01 -12.84
C THR A 47 -18.68 -4.40 -13.00
N HIS A 48 -18.86 -4.85 -14.25
CA HIS A 48 -19.31 -6.21 -14.54
C HIS A 48 -18.34 -7.26 -13.98
N ASN A 49 -18.86 -8.44 -13.67
CA ASN A 49 -18.09 -9.59 -13.16
C ASN A 49 -17.47 -9.38 -11.77
N ILE A 50 -17.99 -8.47 -10.96
CA ILE A 50 -17.57 -8.29 -9.56
C ILE A 50 -18.72 -8.60 -8.62
N HIS A 51 -18.46 -9.45 -7.63
CA HIS A 51 -19.37 -9.85 -6.58
C HIS A 51 -18.77 -9.54 -5.21
N TYR A 52 -19.60 -9.08 -4.29
CA TYR A 52 -19.21 -8.82 -2.91
C TYR A 52 -19.95 -9.77 -1.97
N HIS A 53 -19.22 -10.39 -1.05
CA HIS A 53 -19.73 -11.32 -0.05
C HIS A 53 -19.28 -10.85 1.34
N GLU A 54 -20.23 -10.35 2.11
CA GLU A 54 -19.95 -9.90 3.46
C GLU A 54 -19.70 -11.07 4.41
N VAL A 55 -18.64 -10.96 5.21
CA VAL A 55 -18.33 -11.85 6.33
C VAL A 55 -18.92 -11.25 7.58
N ILE A 56 -20.05 -11.80 8.01
CA ILE A 56 -20.73 -11.40 9.24
C ILE A 56 -20.26 -12.30 10.37
N VAL A 57 -19.76 -11.70 11.45
CA VAL A 57 -19.41 -12.43 12.68
C VAL A 57 -20.61 -12.28 13.64
N PRO A 58 -21.37 -13.34 13.92
CA PRO A 58 -22.49 -13.26 14.85
C PRO A 58 -22.00 -12.92 16.25
N GLU A 59 -22.71 -12.01 16.91
CA GLU A 59 -22.50 -11.78 18.34
C GLU A 59 -23.03 -12.97 19.15
N TYR A 60 -22.20 -13.52 20.01
CA TYR A 60 -22.58 -14.58 20.92
C TYR A 60 -22.03 -14.29 22.33
N PRO A 61 -22.86 -14.31 23.37
CA PRO A 61 -22.46 -13.81 24.70
C PRO A 61 -21.22 -14.50 25.32
N LEU A 62 -20.92 -15.73 24.91
CA LEU A 62 -19.73 -16.46 25.39
C LEU A 62 -18.46 -16.11 24.62
N PHE A 63 -18.53 -15.40 23.50
CA PHE A 63 -17.36 -14.97 22.75
C PHE A 63 -16.87 -13.66 23.30
N HIS A 64 -15.87 -13.70 24.17
CA HIS A 64 -15.20 -12.50 24.65
C HIS A 64 -14.47 -11.75 23.49
N TYR A 65 -13.95 -12.52 22.52
CA TYR A 65 -13.40 -12.01 21.24
C TYR A 65 -14.20 -12.61 20.09
N GLN A 66 -14.53 -11.78 19.11
CA GLN A 66 -15.26 -12.24 17.93
C GLN A 66 -14.35 -13.12 17.06
N PRO A 67 -14.76 -14.38 16.74
CA PRO A 67 -13.95 -15.33 15.99
C PRO A 67 -14.02 -15.05 14.47
N TYR A 68 -13.39 -13.96 14.03
CA TYR A 68 -13.41 -13.53 12.64
C TYR A 68 -12.86 -14.59 11.68
N GLU A 69 -11.75 -15.23 12.02
CA GLU A 69 -11.10 -16.26 11.20
C GLU A 69 -12.03 -17.46 10.95
N LEU A 70 -12.79 -17.85 11.94
CA LEU A 70 -13.77 -18.93 11.85
C LEU A 70 -14.94 -18.55 10.92
N ALA A 71 -15.46 -17.31 11.06
CA ALA A 71 -16.53 -16.81 10.21
C ALA A 71 -16.06 -16.68 8.76
N LEU A 72 -14.82 -16.17 8.55
CA LEU A 72 -14.21 -16.03 7.22
C LEU A 72 -14.02 -17.41 6.56
N SER A 73 -13.45 -18.40 7.24
CA SER A 73 -13.25 -19.75 6.70
C SER A 73 -14.57 -20.37 6.27
N SER A 74 -15.61 -20.30 7.11
CA SER A 74 -16.94 -20.84 6.80
C SER A 74 -17.59 -20.10 5.62
N LYS A 75 -17.42 -18.77 5.54
CA LYS A 75 -17.93 -17.98 4.40
C LYS A 75 -17.21 -18.35 3.10
N LEU A 76 -15.89 -18.54 3.15
CA LEU A 76 -15.09 -18.97 2.01
C LEU A 76 -15.57 -20.31 1.46
N VAL A 77 -15.79 -21.33 2.32
CA VAL A 77 -16.37 -22.62 1.90
C VAL A 77 -17.67 -22.41 1.14
N THR A 78 -18.58 -21.60 1.70
CA THR A 78 -19.89 -21.32 1.08
C THR A 78 -19.75 -20.65 -0.29
N VAL A 79 -18.86 -19.64 -0.41
CA VAL A 79 -18.65 -18.90 -1.67
C VAL A 79 -17.99 -19.79 -2.71
N ILE A 80 -16.94 -20.52 -2.32
CA ILE A 80 -16.19 -21.40 -3.23
C ILE A 80 -17.13 -22.46 -3.83
N LYS A 81 -17.93 -23.14 -3.02
CA LYS A 81 -18.88 -24.16 -3.49
C LYS A 81 -19.98 -23.56 -4.38
N LYS A 82 -20.57 -22.45 -3.95
CA LYS A 82 -21.73 -21.86 -4.65
C LYS A 82 -21.37 -21.30 -6.01
N PHE A 83 -20.18 -20.71 -6.14
CA PHE A 83 -19.78 -20.01 -7.35
C PHE A 83 -18.71 -20.76 -8.14
N GLU A 84 -18.27 -21.94 -7.67
CA GLU A 84 -17.24 -22.76 -8.32
C GLU A 84 -15.96 -21.97 -8.58
N ILE A 85 -15.40 -21.41 -7.49
CA ILE A 85 -14.19 -20.58 -7.55
C ILE A 85 -13.00 -21.41 -8.01
N ASP A 86 -12.22 -20.87 -8.94
CA ASP A 86 -11.00 -21.50 -9.46
C ASP A 86 -9.76 -21.25 -8.59
N ILE A 87 -9.66 -20.05 -8.02
CA ILE A 87 -8.47 -19.56 -7.26
C ILE A 87 -8.94 -18.80 -6.03
N LEU A 88 -8.32 -19.08 -4.89
CA LEU A 88 -8.42 -18.26 -3.68
C LEU A 88 -7.18 -17.39 -3.57
N HIS A 89 -7.31 -16.07 -3.67
CA HIS A 89 -6.24 -15.11 -3.45
C HIS A 89 -6.47 -14.34 -2.16
N VAL A 90 -5.57 -14.51 -1.20
CA VAL A 90 -5.65 -13.85 0.10
C VAL A 90 -4.50 -12.87 0.27
N HIS A 91 -4.82 -11.69 0.77
CA HIS A 91 -3.84 -10.67 1.13
C HIS A 91 -3.58 -10.73 2.63
N TYR A 92 -2.32 -10.86 3.02
CA TYR A 92 -1.79 -11.11 4.37
C TYR A 92 -1.73 -12.59 4.79
N ALA A 93 -0.60 -12.97 5.37
CA ALA A 93 -0.38 -14.28 5.97
C ALA A 93 -1.35 -14.56 7.12
N ILE A 94 -1.63 -13.56 7.94
CA ILE A 94 -2.62 -13.59 9.02
C ILE A 94 -3.49 -12.33 8.98
N PRO A 95 -4.80 -12.46 9.25
CA PRO A 95 -5.55 -13.70 9.52
C PRO A 95 -5.98 -14.44 8.25
N HIS A 96 -5.79 -13.84 7.05
CA HIS A 96 -6.49 -14.25 5.85
C HIS A 96 -5.99 -15.58 5.28
N ALA A 97 -4.65 -15.80 5.15
CA ALA A 97 -4.14 -17.08 4.67
C ALA A 97 -4.40 -18.21 5.68
N TYR A 98 -4.37 -17.91 6.98
CA TYR A 98 -4.75 -18.88 8.00
C TYR A 98 -6.21 -19.33 7.82
N ALA A 99 -7.13 -18.38 7.68
CA ALA A 99 -8.55 -18.68 7.44
C ALA A 99 -8.77 -19.36 6.07
N GLY A 100 -8.04 -18.98 5.05
CA GLY A 100 -8.04 -19.61 3.73
C GLY A 100 -7.63 -21.08 3.77
N PHE A 101 -6.54 -21.39 4.50
CA PHE A 101 -6.11 -22.76 4.71
C PHE A 101 -7.17 -23.60 5.45
N MET A 102 -7.81 -23.04 6.47
CA MET A 102 -8.91 -23.75 7.15
C MET A 102 -10.10 -24.01 6.21
N ALA A 103 -10.40 -23.07 5.31
CA ALA A 103 -11.42 -23.30 4.29
C ALA A 103 -11.01 -24.42 3.32
N GLN A 104 -9.73 -24.47 2.88
CA GLN A 104 -9.19 -25.57 2.05
C GLN A 104 -9.38 -26.92 2.76
N GLN A 105 -9.05 -27.02 4.07
CA GLN A 105 -9.22 -28.27 4.80
C GLN A 105 -10.67 -28.73 4.90
N MET A 106 -11.63 -27.81 5.14
CA MET A 106 -13.05 -28.14 5.13
C MET A 106 -13.55 -28.60 3.77
N LEU A 107 -13.03 -28.01 2.69
CA LEU A 107 -13.41 -28.38 1.31
C LEU A 107 -12.82 -29.75 0.90
N LEU A 108 -11.63 -30.09 1.40
CA LEU A 108 -11.00 -31.38 1.15
C LEU A 108 -11.80 -32.56 1.70
N GLU A 109 -12.58 -32.38 2.78
CA GLU A 109 -13.50 -33.40 3.29
C GLU A 109 -14.64 -33.74 2.29
N GLU A 110 -14.85 -32.85 1.30
CA GLU A 110 -15.82 -33.03 0.21
C GLU A 110 -15.13 -33.23 -1.16
N ASP A 111 -13.85 -33.62 -1.18
CA ASP A 111 -13.03 -33.82 -2.39
C ASP A 111 -12.93 -32.56 -3.28
N ILE A 112 -13.10 -31.36 -2.70
CA ILE A 112 -12.96 -30.09 -3.40
C ILE A 112 -11.57 -29.50 -3.14
N HIS A 113 -10.79 -29.36 -4.22
CA HIS A 113 -9.45 -28.79 -4.19
C HIS A 113 -9.46 -27.37 -4.75
N ILE A 114 -9.01 -26.39 -3.97
CA ILE A 114 -8.85 -25.00 -4.40
C ILE A 114 -7.42 -24.52 -4.12
N PRO A 115 -6.67 -24.08 -5.13
CA PRO A 115 -5.35 -23.49 -4.89
C PRO A 115 -5.45 -22.10 -4.27
N MET A 116 -4.56 -21.82 -3.29
CA MET A 116 -4.51 -20.56 -2.56
C MET A 116 -3.21 -19.81 -2.82
N MET A 117 -3.32 -18.56 -3.28
CA MET A 117 -2.21 -17.59 -3.33
C MET A 117 -2.26 -16.67 -2.13
N THR A 118 -1.10 -16.36 -1.54
CA THR A 118 -0.96 -15.39 -0.47
C THR A 118 -0.04 -14.25 -0.88
N THR A 119 -0.53 -13.01 -0.84
CA THR A 119 0.28 -11.80 -1.03
C THR A 119 0.65 -11.17 0.31
N LEU A 120 1.96 -11.03 0.55
CA LEU A 120 2.54 -10.42 1.75
C LEU A 120 2.66 -8.90 1.56
N HIS A 121 2.25 -8.12 2.58
CA HIS A 121 2.22 -6.66 2.51
C HIS A 121 3.15 -5.95 3.50
N GLY A 122 3.75 -6.67 4.44
CA GLY A 122 4.74 -6.16 5.38
C GLY A 122 4.28 -6.02 6.82
N THR A 123 3.09 -5.50 7.09
CA THR A 123 2.55 -5.45 8.47
C THR A 123 2.45 -6.85 9.09
N ASP A 124 2.04 -7.82 8.28
CA ASP A 124 1.94 -9.24 8.62
C ASP A 124 3.31 -9.91 8.80
N ILE A 125 4.38 -9.30 8.36
CA ILE A 125 5.75 -9.84 8.41
C ILE A 125 6.59 -9.12 9.48
N THR A 126 6.82 -7.83 9.29
CA THR A 126 7.81 -7.07 10.07
C THR A 126 7.25 -6.42 11.34
N LEU A 127 5.92 -6.27 11.45
CA LEU A 127 5.27 -5.66 12.60
C LEU A 127 4.53 -6.72 13.44
N VAL A 128 3.30 -7.04 13.05
CA VAL A 128 2.46 -7.98 13.82
C VAL A 128 3.00 -9.40 13.75
N GLY A 129 3.38 -9.85 12.55
CA GLY A 129 3.80 -11.24 12.32
C GLY A 129 5.12 -11.61 12.99
N SER A 130 6.01 -10.65 13.21
CA SER A 130 7.29 -10.89 13.93
C SER A 130 7.12 -11.08 15.43
N HIS A 131 5.94 -10.75 15.98
CA HIS A 131 5.68 -10.94 17.40
C HIS A 131 5.60 -12.44 17.75
N ASN A 132 6.22 -12.84 18.86
CA ASN A 132 6.35 -14.25 19.24
C ASN A 132 5.03 -15.04 19.26
N PHE A 133 3.91 -14.39 19.61
CA PHE A 133 2.59 -15.04 19.61
C PHE A 133 2.07 -15.38 18.23
N TYR A 134 2.37 -14.55 17.22
CA TYR A 134 1.85 -14.72 15.85
C TYR A 134 2.83 -15.43 14.93
N LYS A 135 4.12 -15.42 15.26
CA LYS A 135 5.17 -16.01 14.42
C LYS A 135 4.89 -17.46 13.99
N PRO A 136 4.42 -18.38 14.87
CA PRO A 136 4.08 -19.74 14.44
C PRO A 136 2.95 -19.79 13.43
N ALA A 137 1.91 -18.96 13.59
CA ALA A 137 0.77 -18.91 12.68
C ALA A 137 1.16 -18.32 11.31
N VAL A 138 1.99 -17.27 11.29
CA VAL A 138 2.51 -16.67 10.05
C VAL A 138 3.37 -17.68 9.29
N ASN A 139 4.33 -18.31 9.97
CA ASN A 139 5.19 -19.34 9.39
C ASN A 139 4.38 -20.50 8.78
N PHE A 140 3.38 -20.96 9.52
CA PHE A 140 2.48 -22.01 9.08
C PHE A 140 1.68 -21.57 7.85
N SER A 141 1.04 -20.41 7.89
CA SER A 141 0.16 -19.93 6.81
C SER A 141 0.92 -19.72 5.49
N ILE A 142 2.12 -19.13 5.54
CA ILE A 142 2.95 -18.95 4.36
C ILE A 142 3.35 -20.29 3.76
N ASN A 143 3.78 -21.25 4.60
CA ASN A 143 4.21 -22.58 4.13
C ASN A 143 3.05 -23.47 3.64
N LYS A 144 1.81 -23.12 3.94
CA LYS A 144 0.60 -23.83 3.49
C LYS A 144 -0.08 -23.19 2.28
N SER A 145 0.42 -22.07 1.81
CA SER A 145 -0.04 -21.44 0.57
C SER A 145 0.55 -22.18 -0.65
N ASP A 146 -0.23 -22.35 -1.71
CA ASP A 146 0.23 -22.98 -2.96
C ASP A 146 1.13 -22.06 -3.76
N ALA A 147 0.93 -20.74 -3.66
CA ALA A 147 1.84 -19.72 -4.15
C ALA A 147 1.95 -18.55 -3.15
N VAL A 148 3.12 -17.96 -3.07
CA VAL A 148 3.37 -16.79 -2.20
C VAL A 148 3.96 -15.65 -3.01
N THR A 149 3.40 -14.45 -2.84
CA THR A 149 3.96 -13.25 -3.43
C THR A 149 4.35 -12.22 -2.38
N SER A 150 5.34 -11.41 -2.68
CA SER A 150 5.79 -10.28 -1.89
C SER A 150 5.77 -9.01 -2.73
N VAL A 151 5.45 -7.87 -2.12
CA VAL A 151 5.38 -6.58 -2.83
C VAL A 151 6.74 -5.95 -3.13
N SER A 152 7.83 -6.54 -2.66
CA SER A 152 9.21 -6.08 -2.91
C SER A 152 10.22 -7.19 -2.62
N ASP A 153 11.42 -7.09 -3.19
CA ASP A 153 12.55 -7.95 -2.85
C ASP A 153 13.01 -7.75 -1.41
N SER A 154 12.93 -6.51 -0.91
CA SER A 154 13.20 -6.20 0.49
C SER A 154 12.28 -6.95 1.44
N LEU A 155 10.96 -6.95 1.19
CA LEU A 155 10.00 -7.69 2.02
C LEU A 155 10.19 -9.20 1.91
N LYS A 156 10.49 -9.73 0.72
CA LYS A 156 10.87 -11.13 0.52
C LYS A 156 12.07 -11.50 1.39
N SER A 157 13.12 -10.69 1.35
CA SER A 157 14.35 -10.91 2.14
C SER A 157 14.07 -10.87 3.65
N ASP A 158 13.28 -9.91 4.11
CA ASP A 158 12.84 -9.85 5.51
C ASP A 158 12.02 -11.08 5.91
N THR A 159 11.13 -11.55 5.04
CA THR A 159 10.30 -12.74 5.29
C THR A 159 11.19 -13.98 5.48
N LEU A 160 12.14 -14.22 4.57
CA LEU A 160 13.06 -15.35 4.64
C LEU A 160 14.01 -15.27 5.83
N ARG A 161 14.37 -14.06 6.29
CA ARG A 161 15.21 -13.84 7.47
C ARG A 161 14.47 -14.10 8.79
N ILE A 162 13.19 -13.76 8.86
CA ILE A 162 12.39 -13.80 10.10
C ILE A 162 11.74 -15.18 10.30
N PHE A 163 11.35 -15.86 9.22
CA PHE A 163 10.58 -17.11 9.23
C PHE A 163 11.32 -18.24 8.50
N ASP A 164 11.00 -19.49 8.88
CA ASP A 164 11.46 -20.69 8.19
C ASP A 164 10.50 -21.01 7.02
N ILE A 165 10.67 -20.32 5.90
CA ILE A 165 9.84 -20.45 4.71
C ILE A 165 10.45 -21.44 3.74
N LYS A 166 9.63 -22.41 3.32
CA LYS A 166 10.00 -23.47 2.36
C LYS A 166 9.52 -23.17 0.94
N ASN A 167 8.47 -22.37 0.84
CA ASN A 167 7.88 -21.98 -0.44
C ASN A 167 8.73 -20.92 -1.13
N GLU A 168 8.77 -20.97 -2.45
CA GLU A 168 9.28 -19.86 -3.25
C GLU A 168 8.39 -18.64 -3.05
N ILE A 169 9.02 -17.48 -2.85
CA ILE A 169 8.33 -16.19 -2.78
C ILE A 169 8.59 -15.44 -4.09
N HIS A 170 7.54 -15.23 -4.88
CA HIS A 170 7.60 -14.43 -6.09
C HIS A 170 7.46 -12.95 -5.75
N VAL A 171 8.28 -12.09 -6.35
CA VAL A 171 8.14 -10.65 -6.17
C VAL A 171 7.22 -10.11 -7.25
N ILE A 172 6.10 -9.53 -6.83
CA ILE A 172 5.17 -8.77 -7.68
C ILE A 172 4.95 -7.43 -6.99
N PRO A 173 5.45 -6.32 -7.56
CA PRO A 173 5.38 -5.02 -6.92
C PRO A 173 3.92 -4.54 -6.80
N ASN A 174 3.67 -3.60 -5.89
CA ASN A 174 2.45 -2.81 -5.95
C ASN A 174 2.45 -1.96 -7.22
N PHE A 175 1.29 -1.50 -7.61
CA PHE A 175 1.06 -0.81 -8.88
C PHE A 175 0.11 0.37 -8.70
N ILE A 176 0.00 1.16 -9.75
CA ILE A 176 -0.94 2.27 -9.88
C ILE A 176 -1.54 2.27 -11.28
N ASP A 177 -2.77 2.74 -11.42
CA ASP A 177 -3.42 2.92 -12.73
C ASP A 177 -3.01 4.27 -13.32
N MET A 178 -1.91 4.29 -14.07
CA MET A 178 -1.34 5.49 -14.67
C MET A 178 -2.28 6.18 -15.67
N LYS A 179 -3.14 5.40 -16.34
CA LYS A 179 -4.06 5.94 -17.36
C LYS A 179 -5.27 6.63 -16.77
N ASN A 180 -5.71 6.19 -15.60
CA ASN A 180 -6.88 6.72 -14.91
C ASN A 180 -6.53 7.69 -13.78
N LEU A 181 -5.27 8.11 -13.67
CA LEU A 181 -4.89 9.16 -12.72
C LEU A 181 -5.68 10.44 -13.00
N GLN A 182 -6.30 10.98 -11.96
CA GLN A 182 -7.00 12.26 -12.04
C GLN A 182 -5.98 13.42 -12.08
N LYS A 183 -5.39 13.64 -13.24
CA LYS A 183 -4.56 14.81 -13.54
C LYS A 183 -5.45 16.00 -13.92
N ASP A 184 -6.26 16.46 -12.99
CA ASP A 184 -7.17 17.58 -13.22
C ASP A 184 -6.45 18.92 -13.03
N PHE A 185 -5.58 19.26 -13.98
CA PHE A 185 -4.84 20.52 -13.97
C PHE A 185 -5.75 21.74 -14.20
N GLU A 186 -6.92 21.57 -14.85
CA GLU A 186 -7.86 22.68 -15.13
C GLU A 186 -8.57 23.16 -13.85
N ASN A 187 -8.80 22.24 -12.89
CA ASN A 187 -9.41 22.52 -11.59
C ASN A 187 -8.39 22.54 -10.44
N CYS A 188 -7.11 22.77 -10.76
CA CYS A 188 -6.06 22.87 -9.75
C CYS A 188 -6.36 23.99 -8.75
N LYS A 189 -6.62 23.61 -7.50
CA LYS A 189 -6.92 24.53 -6.41
C LYS A 189 -5.69 24.92 -5.60
N ARG A 190 -4.50 24.95 -6.23
CA ARG A 190 -3.25 25.36 -5.60
C ARG A 190 -3.36 26.66 -4.83
N HIS A 191 -4.07 27.66 -5.39
CA HIS A 191 -4.28 28.99 -4.80
C HIS A 191 -5.02 28.98 -3.47
N LEU A 192 -5.75 27.89 -3.13
CA LEU A 192 -6.38 27.71 -1.82
C LEU A 192 -5.41 27.21 -0.74
N MET A 193 -4.24 26.67 -1.14
CA MET A 193 -3.28 26.01 -0.25
C MET A 193 -2.00 26.82 -0.08
N ALA A 194 -1.59 27.58 -1.09
CA ALA A 194 -0.34 28.34 -1.09
C ALA A 194 -0.42 29.54 -2.02
N ASN A 195 0.40 30.57 -1.78
CA ASN A 195 0.59 31.68 -2.70
C ASN A 195 1.39 31.25 -3.93
N GLU A 196 1.41 32.09 -4.97
CA GLU A 196 2.14 31.76 -6.23
C GLU A 196 3.66 31.60 -6.02
N ASP A 197 4.23 32.35 -5.08
CA ASP A 197 5.66 32.33 -4.75
C ASP A 197 6.03 31.28 -3.68
N GLU A 198 5.11 30.47 -3.22
CA GLU A 198 5.34 29.41 -2.25
C GLU A 198 5.44 28.04 -2.92
N ARG A 199 6.41 27.23 -2.53
CA ARG A 199 6.48 25.81 -2.89
C ARG A 199 5.55 24.97 -2.02
N ILE A 200 5.03 23.88 -2.58
CA ILE A 200 4.19 22.93 -1.84
C ILE A 200 4.95 21.63 -1.63
N ILE A 201 5.15 21.30 -0.37
CA ILE A 201 5.72 20.03 0.07
C ILE A 201 4.58 19.18 0.65
N THR A 202 4.53 17.91 0.30
CA THR A 202 3.44 17.02 0.71
C THR A 202 3.98 15.79 1.45
N HIS A 203 3.23 15.31 2.43
CA HIS A 203 3.43 14.04 3.10
C HIS A 203 2.09 13.30 3.22
N VAL A 204 2.08 12.01 2.91
CA VAL A 204 0.88 11.15 3.03
C VAL A 204 1.23 9.91 3.84
N SER A 205 0.60 9.73 5.01
CA SER A 205 0.74 8.51 5.81
C SER A 205 -0.36 8.36 6.87
N ASN A 206 -0.38 7.20 7.54
CA ASN A 206 -1.24 6.95 8.69
C ASN A 206 -0.67 7.46 10.02
N LEU A 207 0.24 8.40 10.00
CA LEU A 207 0.89 9.09 11.13
C LEU A 207 1.25 8.17 12.31
N ARG A 208 1.78 6.97 12.02
CA ARG A 208 2.37 6.08 13.03
C ARG A 208 3.85 6.43 13.25
N GLN A 209 4.40 6.05 14.39
CA GLN A 209 5.79 6.31 14.76
C GLN A 209 6.80 5.92 13.67
N VAL A 210 6.62 4.76 13.02
CA VAL A 210 7.50 4.28 11.93
C VAL A 210 7.50 5.20 10.70
N LYS A 211 6.54 6.12 10.57
CA LYS A 211 6.45 7.08 9.46
C LYS A 211 7.23 8.37 9.70
N ARG A 212 7.72 8.56 10.92
CA ARG A 212 8.60 9.65 11.34
C ARG A 212 8.09 11.02 10.88
N ILE A 213 6.84 11.32 11.26
CA ILE A 213 6.23 12.64 10.98
C ILE A 213 7.01 13.78 11.68
N ASP A 214 7.69 13.50 12.77
CA ASP A 214 8.64 14.39 13.45
C ASP A 214 9.73 14.85 12.47
N HIS A 215 10.37 13.92 11.76
CA HIS A 215 11.40 14.24 10.76
C HIS A 215 10.83 15.01 9.57
N VAL A 216 9.57 14.75 9.14
CA VAL A 216 8.93 15.55 8.08
C VAL A 216 8.90 17.03 8.48
N ILE A 217 8.51 17.31 9.73
CA ILE A 217 8.42 18.68 10.26
C ILE A 217 9.80 19.31 10.43
N GLU A 218 10.79 18.56 10.91
CA GLU A 218 12.16 19.04 11.06
C GLU A 218 12.81 19.36 9.69
N VAL A 219 12.62 18.49 8.69
CA VAL A 219 13.07 18.73 7.30
C VAL A 219 12.40 19.99 6.75
N PHE A 220 11.08 20.10 6.91
CA PHE A 220 10.32 21.26 6.49
C PHE A 220 10.80 22.56 7.15
N HIS A 221 11.03 22.53 8.47
CA HIS A 221 11.58 23.69 9.20
C HIS A 221 12.92 24.16 8.63
N LYS A 222 13.82 23.22 8.25
CA LYS A 222 15.10 23.56 7.62
C LYS A 222 14.92 24.14 6.21
N ILE A 223 14.03 23.54 5.40
CA ILE A 223 13.73 24.04 4.05
C ILE A 223 13.13 25.43 4.11
N GLN A 224 12.19 25.71 5.02
CA GLN A 224 11.48 26.98 5.12
C GLN A 224 12.42 28.18 5.45
N LYS A 225 13.58 27.94 6.04
CA LYS A 225 14.59 28.99 6.26
C LYS A 225 15.19 29.53 4.95
N GLU A 226 15.13 28.73 3.89
CA GLU A 226 15.81 28.98 2.61
C GLU A 226 14.84 29.15 1.44
N VAL A 227 13.63 28.61 1.54
CA VAL A 227 12.61 28.58 0.49
C VAL A 227 11.24 28.87 1.11
N LYS A 228 10.49 29.80 0.55
CA LYS A 228 9.08 29.99 0.94
C LYS A 228 8.29 28.74 0.56
N ALA A 229 7.71 28.06 1.55
CA ALA A 229 7.01 26.82 1.32
C ALA A 229 5.85 26.60 2.30
N LYS A 230 4.88 25.81 1.88
CA LYS A 230 3.82 25.21 2.71
C LYS A 230 4.01 23.70 2.77
N LEU A 231 3.72 23.12 3.92
CA LEU A 231 3.69 21.66 4.09
C LEU A 231 2.24 21.19 4.22
N ILE A 232 1.84 20.26 3.38
CA ILE A 232 0.52 19.61 3.44
C ILE A 232 0.69 18.18 3.97
N ILE A 233 0.09 17.89 5.11
CA ILE A 233 0.11 16.56 5.74
C ILE A 233 -1.27 15.93 5.57
N ILE A 234 -1.32 14.80 4.86
CA ILE A 234 -2.53 14.05 4.58
C ILE A 234 -2.46 12.72 5.34
N GLY A 235 -3.51 12.44 6.08
CA GLY A 235 -3.66 11.26 6.91
C GLY A 235 -3.88 11.59 8.36
N ASP A 236 -4.06 10.55 9.16
CA ASP A 236 -4.35 10.65 10.58
C ASP A 236 -3.74 9.48 11.34
N GLY A 237 -3.47 9.66 12.62
CA GLY A 237 -2.87 8.63 13.44
C GLY A 237 -2.35 9.13 14.79
N PRO A 238 -1.77 8.23 15.59
CA PRO A 238 -1.38 8.54 16.97
C PRO A 238 -0.35 9.66 17.10
N GLU A 239 0.50 9.89 16.09
CA GLU A 239 1.54 10.93 16.14
C GLU A 239 1.05 12.34 15.73
N ARG A 240 -0.22 12.52 15.39
CA ARG A 240 -0.74 13.82 14.93
C ARG A 240 -0.59 14.94 15.94
N GLU A 241 -0.90 14.68 17.21
CA GLU A 241 -0.79 15.68 18.27
C GLU A 241 0.65 16.06 18.55
N ASN A 242 1.56 15.06 18.62
CA ASN A 242 2.99 15.28 18.77
C ASN A 242 3.56 16.10 17.62
N ALA A 243 3.15 15.80 16.39
CA ALA A 243 3.53 16.54 15.19
C ALA A 243 3.08 18.01 15.25
N SER A 244 1.84 18.27 15.65
CA SER A 244 1.32 19.63 15.79
C SER A 244 2.06 20.44 16.86
N LYS A 245 2.40 19.80 17.99
CA LYS A 245 3.20 20.40 19.06
C LYS A 245 4.61 20.74 18.60
N LEU A 246 5.30 19.81 17.95
CA LEU A 246 6.63 20.04 17.39
C LEU A 246 6.64 21.18 16.37
N ALA A 247 5.62 21.26 15.50
CA ALA A 247 5.47 22.33 14.54
C ALA A 247 5.33 23.71 15.21
N HIS A 248 4.65 23.77 16.35
CA HIS A 248 4.52 25.00 17.14
C HIS A 248 5.84 25.37 17.81
N GLU A 249 6.54 24.42 18.42
CA GLU A 249 7.85 24.62 19.06
C GLU A 249 8.92 25.12 18.08
N LEU A 250 8.87 24.64 16.84
CA LEU A 250 9.78 25.08 15.76
C LEU A 250 9.31 26.34 15.05
N GLY A 251 8.15 26.91 15.40
CA GLY A 251 7.64 28.16 14.82
C GLY A 251 7.14 28.04 13.37
N VAL A 252 6.84 26.82 12.88
CA VAL A 252 6.41 26.56 11.49
C VAL A 252 4.92 26.19 11.39
N ARG A 253 4.18 26.19 12.50
CA ARG A 253 2.79 25.71 12.55
C ARG A 253 1.86 26.37 11.55
N ASP A 254 1.99 27.69 11.31
CA ASP A 254 1.13 28.47 10.41
C ASP A 254 1.42 28.18 8.93
N SER A 255 2.52 27.50 8.65
CA SER A 255 2.88 27.06 7.31
C SER A 255 2.58 25.57 7.05
N ILE A 256 1.95 24.88 8.01
CA ILE A 256 1.59 23.47 7.91
C ILE A 256 0.07 23.29 7.90
N ILE A 257 -0.44 22.60 6.90
CA ILE A 257 -1.85 22.24 6.73
C ILE A 257 -2.03 20.77 7.06
N PHE A 258 -2.73 20.46 8.16
CA PHE A 258 -3.10 19.09 8.51
C PHE A 258 -4.52 18.80 7.97
N LEU A 259 -4.63 18.05 6.88
CA LEU A 259 -5.92 17.74 6.25
C LEU A 259 -6.66 16.56 6.89
N GLY A 260 -5.99 15.75 7.70
CA GLY A 260 -6.59 14.51 8.19
C GLY A 260 -6.75 13.48 7.06
N LYS A 261 -7.67 12.51 7.25
CA LYS A 261 -8.00 11.53 6.20
C LYS A 261 -8.72 12.25 5.05
N SER A 262 -8.24 12.07 3.84
CA SER A 262 -8.78 12.72 2.65
C SER A 262 -8.86 11.74 1.48
N ASN A 263 -9.89 11.90 0.66
CA ASN A 263 -10.02 11.23 -0.64
C ASN A 263 -9.44 12.07 -1.80
N GLU A 264 -8.93 13.26 -1.49
CA GLU A 264 -8.42 14.24 -2.47
C GLU A 264 -6.89 14.15 -2.67
N ILE A 265 -6.29 13.00 -2.33
CA ILE A 265 -4.83 12.83 -2.37
C ILE A 265 -4.28 13.14 -3.77
N GLU A 266 -4.89 12.58 -4.82
CA GLU A 266 -4.46 12.75 -6.20
C GLU A 266 -4.50 14.22 -6.63
N ARG A 267 -5.58 14.94 -6.24
CA ARG A 267 -5.72 16.38 -6.53
C ARG A 267 -4.67 17.24 -5.84
N ILE A 268 -4.21 16.84 -4.65
CA ILE A 268 -3.17 17.55 -3.92
C ILE A 268 -1.80 17.25 -4.52
N LEU A 269 -1.55 16.00 -4.88
CA LEU A 269 -0.31 15.60 -5.54
C LEU A 269 -0.12 16.31 -6.89
N CYS A 270 -1.18 16.55 -7.66
CA CYS A 270 -1.11 17.29 -8.93
C CYS A 270 -0.42 18.67 -8.84
N PHE A 271 -0.47 19.34 -7.70
CA PHE A 271 0.15 20.65 -7.51
C PHE A 271 1.30 20.67 -6.51
N SER A 272 1.72 19.51 -6.04
CA SER A 272 2.86 19.38 -5.12
C SER A 272 4.19 19.54 -5.87
N ASP A 273 5.16 20.17 -5.24
CA ASP A 273 6.51 20.36 -5.80
C ASP A 273 7.48 19.29 -5.29
N LEU A 274 7.24 18.76 -4.08
CA LEU A 274 8.12 17.80 -3.43
C LEU A 274 7.31 16.89 -2.49
N PHE A 275 7.70 15.63 -2.38
CA PHE A 275 7.12 14.67 -1.45
C PHE A 275 8.18 14.20 -0.43
N LEU A 276 7.84 14.20 0.86
CA LEU A 276 8.72 13.74 1.94
C LEU A 276 8.23 12.42 2.53
N LEU A 277 9.11 11.42 2.62
CA LEU A 277 8.79 10.11 3.20
C LEU A 277 9.97 9.55 4.05
N PRO A 278 10.24 10.12 5.24
CA PRO A 278 11.37 9.73 6.10
C PRO A 278 11.08 8.47 6.93
N SER A 279 10.30 7.53 6.40
CA SER A 279 9.88 6.32 7.10
C SER A 279 11.07 5.45 7.52
N GLU A 280 11.03 4.87 8.72
CA GLU A 280 12.00 3.87 9.18
C GLU A 280 11.79 2.50 8.53
N LYS A 281 10.55 2.20 8.15
CA LYS A 281 10.17 0.94 7.49
C LYS A 281 9.11 1.20 6.44
N GLU A 282 9.37 0.74 5.25
CA GLU A 282 8.42 0.69 4.13
C GLU A 282 8.52 -0.66 3.42
N SER A 283 7.41 -1.32 3.24
CA SER A 283 7.41 -2.60 2.52
C SER A 283 7.55 -2.42 1.01
N PHE A 284 7.08 -1.28 0.49
CA PHE A 284 7.16 -0.91 -0.92
C PHE A 284 7.29 0.60 -1.10
N GLY A 285 6.38 1.38 -0.51
CA GLY A 285 6.33 2.83 -0.66
C GLY A 285 5.25 3.29 -1.63
N LEU A 286 4.03 2.76 -1.51
CA LEU A 286 2.92 3.11 -2.41
C LEU A 286 2.65 4.62 -2.45
N ALA A 287 2.74 5.34 -1.32
CA ALA A 287 2.58 6.78 -1.28
C ALA A 287 3.68 7.53 -2.06
N ALA A 288 4.91 6.99 -2.09
CA ALA A 288 5.97 7.51 -2.95
C ALA A 288 5.65 7.27 -4.43
N LEU A 289 5.17 6.08 -4.78
CA LEU A 289 4.76 5.76 -6.15
C LEU A 289 3.60 6.66 -6.60
N GLU A 290 2.59 6.89 -5.76
CA GLU A 290 1.47 7.80 -6.03
C GLU A 290 1.98 9.23 -6.28
N ALA A 291 2.91 9.74 -5.50
CA ALA A 291 3.52 11.04 -5.71
C ALA A 291 4.30 11.10 -7.05
N MET A 292 5.13 10.10 -7.32
CA MET A 292 5.92 10.01 -8.56
C MET A 292 5.04 9.93 -9.80
N ALA A 293 3.90 9.23 -9.74
CA ALA A 293 2.93 9.14 -10.83
C ALA A 293 2.31 10.50 -11.19
N HIS A 294 2.25 11.43 -10.23
CA HIS A 294 1.85 12.81 -10.47
C HIS A 294 3.03 13.74 -10.84
N GLY A 295 4.19 13.17 -11.12
CA GLY A 295 5.40 13.95 -11.42
C GLY A 295 5.98 14.65 -10.21
N VAL A 296 5.75 14.17 -8.98
CA VAL A 296 6.31 14.77 -7.76
C VAL A 296 7.56 14.01 -7.34
N PRO A 297 8.75 14.63 -7.35
CA PRO A 297 9.97 13.97 -6.89
C PRO A 297 9.90 13.70 -5.39
N VAL A 298 10.48 12.57 -4.97
CA VAL A 298 10.39 12.07 -3.60
C VAL A 298 11.74 12.17 -2.90
N ILE A 299 11.76 12.71 -1.69
CA ILE A 299 12.88 12.57 -0.76
C ILE A 299 12.46 11.59 0.34
N ALA A 300 13.13 10.47 0.42
CA ALA A 300 12.78 9.38 1.30
C ALA A 300 13.99 8.81 2.04
N SER A 301 13.72 8.04 3.10
CA SER A 301 14.73 7.20 3.72
C SER A 301 15.13 6.05 2.79
N ASN A 302 16.39 5.65 2.81
CA ASN A 302 16.89 4.42 2.19
C ASN A 302 16.44 3.20 3.01
N ALA A 303 15.14 2.89 2.99
CA ALA A 303 14.51 1.92 3.86
C ALA A 303 13.56 0.98 3.10
N GLY A 304 13.69 -0.31 3.38
CA GLY A 304 12.78 -1.34 2.86
C GLY A 304 12.70 -1.36 1.33
N GLY A 305 11.48 -1.31 0.79
CA GLY A 305 11.22 -1.32 -0.65
C GLY A 305 11.36 0.04 -1.35
N LEU A 306 11.65 1.14 -0.65
CA LEU A 306 11.78 2.47 -1.27
C LEU A 306 12.88 2.54 -2.34
N PRO A 307 14.06 1.89 -2.19
CA PRO A 307 15.07 1.84 -3.26
C PRO A 307 14.65 1.07 -4.52
N GLU A 308 13.60 0.26 -4.43
CA GLU A 308 13.05 -0.46 -5.58
C GLU A 308 12.11 0.44 -6.41
N VAL A 309 11.55 1.48 -5.78
CA VAL A 309 10.63 2.45 -6.40
C VAL A 309 11.35 3.70 -6.87
N ILE A 310 12.25 4.25 -6.04
CA ILE A 310 12.93 5.53 -6.26
C ILE A 310 14.33 5.28 -6.83
N VAL A 311 14.64 5.86 -7.99
CA VAL A 311 16.00 5.90 -8.53
C VAL A 311 16.72 7.11 -7.93
N ASN A 312 17.69 6.82 -7.06
CA ASN A 312 18.41 7.86 -6.32
C ASN A 312 19.17 8.82 -7.27
N ASN A 313 19.08 10.13 -7.01
CA ASN A 313 19.60 11.23 -7.82
C ASN A 313 18.98 11.38 -9.22
N GLU A 314 17.88 10.69 -9.51
CA GLU A 314 17.19 10.77 -10.80
C GLU A 314 15.70 11.10 -10.62
N SER A 315 14.93 10.21 -9.99
CA SER A 315 13.48 10.40 -9.73
C SER A 315 13.19 10.91 -8.31
N GLY A 316 14.21 11.01 -7.48
CA GLY A 316 14.14 11.44 -6.10
C GLY A 316 15.49 11.28 -5.40
N PHE A 317 15.48 11.40 -4.08
CA PHE A 317 16.68 11.18 -3.25
C PHE A 317 16.38 10.16 -2.14
N LEU A 318 17.34 9.27 -1.94
CA LEU A 318 17.37 8.31 -0.83
C LEU A 318 18.44 8.74 0.17
N CYS A 319 18.03 9.01 1.40
CA CYS A 319 18.91 9.43 2.50
C CYS A 319 18.97 8.34 3.56
N GLU A 320 20.02 8.31 4.36
CA GLU A 320 20.09 7.42 5.52
C GLU A 320 18.91 7.67 6.48
N ILE A 321 18.46 6.61 7.15
CA ILE A 321 17.33 6.71 8.09
C ILE A 321 17.69 7.71 9.20
N GLY A 322 16.88 8.76 9.34
CA GLY A 322 17.08 9.80 10.34
C GLY A 322 17.97 10.97 9.91
N ASP A 323 18.53 10.94 8.71
CA ASP A 323 19.35 12.04 8.20
C ASP A 323 18.50 13.20 7.68
N VAL A 324 17.93 13.96 8.63
CA VAL A 324 17.11 15.15 8.39
C VAL A 324 17.90 16.24 7.64
N ASP A 325 19.21 16.34 7.88
CA ASP A 325 20.06 17.36 7.25
C ASP A 325 20.26 17.09 5.77
N ALA A 326 20.57 15.84 5.39
CA ALA A 326 20.67 15.46 3.99
C ALA A 326 19.32 15.64 3.26
N MET A 327 18.20 15.20 3.87
CA MET A 327 16.87 15.38 3.30
C MET A 327 16.55 16.86 3.04
N ALA A 328 16.84 17.74 4.00
CA ALA A 328 16.62 19.16 3.85
C ALA A 328 17.51 19.77 2.76
N THR A 329 18.79 19.38 2.71
CA THR A 329 19.75 19.84 1.70
C THR A 329 19.29 19.50 0.29
N HIS A 330 18.84 18.25 0.07
CA HIS A 330 18.29 17.81 -1.21
C HIS A 330 17.00 18.55 -1.56
N GLY A 331 16.11 18.77 -0.59
CA GLY A 331 14.88 19.53 -0.78
C GLY A 331 15.14 20.97 -1.20
N ILE A 332 16.03 21.67 -0.51
CA ILE A 332 16.43 23.03 -0.85
C ILE A 332 17.05 23.09 -2.26
N SER A 333 17.91 22.13 -2.60
CA SER A 333 18.54 22.05 -3.91
C SER A 333 17.57 21.87 -5.06
N LEU A 334 16.48 21.09 -4.85
CA LEU A 334 15.41 20.93 -5.87
C LEU A 334 14.54 22.18 -5.95
N LEU A 335 14.10 22.71 -4.81
CA LEU A 335 13.10 23.77 -4.77
C LEU A 335 13.64 25.16 -5.18
N LYS A 336 14.96 25.37 -5.18
CA LYS A 336 15.62 26.59 -5.65
C LYS A 336 15.99 26.57 -7.13
N ASP A 337 15.95 25.42 -7.80
CA ASP A 337 16.39 25.23 -9.18
C ASP A 337 15.25 24.63 -10.00
N ASP A 338 14.54 25.48 -10.75
CA ASP A 338 13.37 25.09 -11.53
C ASP A 338 13.71 24.08 -12.63
N ASP A 339 14.84 24.23 -13.30
CA ASP A 339 15.26 23.32 -14.37
C ASP A 339 15.54 21.91 -13.80
N LYS A 340 16.22 21.87 -12.65
CA LYS A 340 16.49 20.63 -11.94
C LYS A 340 15.19 19.99 -11.44
N LEU A 341 14.27 20.77 -10.87
CA LEU A 341 12.99 20.31 -10.39
C LEU A 341 12.17 19.68 -11.53
N GLU A 342 12.02 20.34 -12.67
CA GLU A 342 11.28 19.83 -13.83
C GLU A 342 11.90 18.55 -14.41
N LYS A 343 13.24 18.44 -14.40
CA LYS A 343 13.91 17.20 -14.77
C LYS A 343 13.55 16.06 -13.82
N PHE A 344 13.56 16.30 -12.50
CA PHE A 344 13.22 15.30 -11.50
C PHE A 344 11.72 14.91 -11.57
N LYS A 345 10.82 15.86 -11.85
CA LYS A 345 9.41 15.61 -12.08
C LYS A 345 9.18 14.65 -13.25
N THR A 346 9.79 14.93 -14.39
CA THR A 346 9.73 14.07 -15.57
C THR A 346 10.27 12.66 -15.32
N ASN A 347 11.40 12.58 -14.62
CA ASN A 347 12.01 11.30 -14.27
C ASN A 347 11.16 10.51 -13.27
N ALA A 348 10.55 11.18 -12.30
CA ALA A 348 9.65 10.56 -11.32
C ALA A 348 8.44 9.91 -12.03
N GLU A 349 7.78 10.65 -12.91
CA GLU A 349 6.68 10.12 -13.70
C GLU A 349 7.11 8.95 -14.61
N THR A 350 8.23 9.09 -15.29
CA THR A 350 8.80 8.03 -16.14
C THR A 350 9.08 6.75 -15.35
N GLN A 351 9.63 6.90 -14.15
CA GLN A 351 9.89 5.75 -13.27
C GLN A 351 8.58 5.10 -12.78
N ALA A 352 7.56 5.90 -12.48
CA ALA A 352 6.26 5.38 -12.02
C ALA A 352 5.56 4.51 -13.07
N TRP A 353 5.73 4.78 -14.37
CA TRP A 353 5.20 3.97 -15.47
C TRP A 353 5.65 2.51 -15.45
N LYS A 354 6.79 2.18 -14.83
CA LYS A 354 7.26 0.80 -14.67
C LYS A 354 6.37 -0.03 -13.73
N PHE A 355 5.56 0.66 -12.94
CA PHE A 355 4.61 0.08 -11.98
C PHE A 355 3.16 0.30 -12.42
N ASP A 356 2.93 0.49 -13.73
CA ASP A 356 1.58 0.59 -14.26
C ASP A 356 0.80 -0.71 -14.06
N ILE A 357 -0.48 -0.60 -13.75
CA ILE A 357 -1.37 -1.74 -13.52
C ILE A 357 -1.39 -2.72 -14.70
N GLU A 358 -1.23 -2.21 -15.94
CA GLU A 358 -1.22 -3.03 -17.16
C GLU A 358 0.07 -3.87 -17.30
N GLU A 359 1.16 -3.45 -16.64
CA GLU A 359 2.43 -4.19 -16.60
C GLU A 359 2.42 -5.23 -15.47
N VAL A 360 1.84 -4.89 -14.31
CA VAL A 360 1.95 -5.72 -13.11
C VAL A 360 0.85 -6.77 -13.03
N VAL A 361 -0.41 -6.48 -13.38
CA VAL A 361 -1.51 -7.45 -13.29
C VAL A 361 -1.26 -8.73 -14.10
N PRO A 362 -0.66 -8.71 -15.29
CA PRO A 362 -0.30 -9.93 -16.02
C PRO A 362 0.64 -10.87 -15.24
N MET A 363 1.44 -10.36 -14.29
CA MET A 363 2.30 -11.21 -13.46
C MET A 363 1.46 -12.07 -12.52
N TYR A 364 0.37 -11.53 -11.96
CA TYR A 364 -0.59 -12.29 -11.17
C TYR A 364 -1.33 -13.32 -12.02
N GLU A 365 -1.82 -12.93 -13.22
CA GLU A 365 -2.53 -13.84 -14.13
C GLU A 365 -1.65 -15.05 -14.51
N LYS A 366 -0.37 -14.81 -14.75
CA LYS A 366 0.60 -15.88 -15.03
C LYS A 366 0.68 -16.90 -13.89
N LEU A 367 0.78 -16.43 -12.65
CA LEU A 367 0.82 -17.30 -11.47
C LEU A 367 -0.50 -18.06 -11.28
N TYR A 368 -1.65 -17.41 -11.47
CA TYR A 368 -2.96 -18.08 -11.38
C TYR A 368 -3.08 -19.23 -12.41
N LEU A 369 -2.61 -19.03 -13.64
CA LEU A 369 -2.61 -20.06 -14.65
C LEU A 369 -1.70 -21.25 -14.26
N GLN A 370 -0.52 -21.00 -13.71
CA GLN A 370 0.39 -22.02 -13.22
C GLN A 370 -0.24 -22.85 -12.10
N MET A 371 -0.87 -22.18 -11.11
CA MET A 371 -1.54 -22.84 -10.00
C MET A 371 -2.70 -23.72 -10.48
N LYS A 372 -3.54 -23.21 -11.39
CA LYS A 372 -4.67 -23.97 -11.95
C LYS A 372 -4.24 -25.24 -12.72
N HIS A 373 -3.06 -25.23 -13.35
CA HIS A 373 -2.53 -26.41 -14.05
C HIS A 373 -1.91 -27.43 -13.12
N SER A 374 -1.36 -27.01 -11.99
CA SER A 374 -0.74 -27.90 -10.99
C SER A 374 -1.76 -28.66 -10.14
N THR A 375 -3.02 -28.23 -10.15
CA THR A 375 -4.12 -28.82 -9.36
C THR A 375 -4.92 -29.86 -10.17
N LYS A 376 -4.63 -30.01 -11.47
CA LYS A 376 -5.18 -31.08 -12.34
C LYS A 376 -4.25 -32.26 -12.39
#